data_d7599a57d6b2420039bfe5280e824548
#
_entry.id   d7599a57d6b2420039bfe5280e824548
#
_cell.length_a   1.000
_cell.length_b   1.000
_cell.length_c   1.000
_cell.angle_alpha   90.00
_cell.angle_beta   90.00
_cell.angle_gamma   90.00
#
_symmetry.space_group_name_H-M   'P 1'
#
loop_
_entity.id
_entity.type
_entity.pdbx_description
1 polymer ?
#
loop_
_entity_poly.entity_id
_entity_poly.type
_entity_poly.pdbx_seq_one_letter_code
_entity_poly.pdbx_strand_id
1 'polypeptide(L)'
;MSELLSITRSNDDPGVVLALAGELDVFSAPELAEQLDALAADACPRVLLDLSRLSFVDSSGVSVLVKARHEAEANGRRLILRGATEQVHQVFSVLGLADWLAIEDA
;
A
#
# COMPACT_ATOMS: atom_id res chain seq x y z
N MET A 1 20.41 -3.42 -12.17
CA MET A 1 19.78 -2.74 -11.04
C MET A 1 18.28 -2.84 -11.14
N SER A 2 17.65 -3.26 -10.08
CA SER A 2 16.20 -3.38 -10.12
C SER A 2 15.56 -1.99 -10.14
N GLU A 3 14.38 -1.93 -10.69
CA GLU A 3 13.59 -0.74 -10.68
C GLU A 3 13.22 -0.37 -9.26
N LEU A 4 13.40 0.86 -8.92
CA LEU A 4 13.08 1.31 -7.58
C LEU A 4 11.61 1.68 -7.48
N LEU A 5 11.11 1.63 -6.28
CA LEU A 5 9.77 2.09 -5.99
C LEU A 5 9.78 3.61 -5.89
N SER A 6 8.83 4.24 -6.55
CA SER A 6 8.59 5.67 -6.44
C SER A 6 7.33 5.87 -5.62
N ILE A 7 7.41 6.69 -4.58
CA ILE A 7 6.27 6.99 -3.72
C ILE A 7 6.03 8.48 -3.78
N THR A 8 4.88 8.87 -4.30
CA THR A 8 4.50 10.29 -4.41
C THR A 8 3.36 10.56 -3.47
N ARG A 9 3.54 11.56 -2.60
CA ARG A 9 2.53 11.91 -1.61
C ARG A 9 1.76 13.14 -2.03
N SER A 10 0.44 13.09 -1.85
CA SER A 10 -0.40 14.27 -2.01
C SER A 10 -1.45 14.27 -0.91
N ASN A 11 -1.97 15.46 -0.62
CA ASN A 11 -2.99 15.61 0.41
C ASN A 11 -4.37 15.33 -0.17
N ASP A 12 -5.21 14.74 0.66
CA ASP A 12 -6.60 14.46 0.31
C ASP A 12 -7.40 14.58 1.61
N ASP A 13 -7.51 15.82 2.11
CA ASP A 13 -8.08 16.08 3.43
C ASP A 13 -9.37 15.29 3.66
N PRO A 14 -9.48 14.67 4.82
CA PRO A 14 -8.57 14.71 5.98
C PRO A 14 -7.43 13.69 5.92
N GLY A 15 -7.12 13.12 4.76
CA GLY A 15 -6.13 12.07 4.63
C GLY A 15 -5.02 12.40 3.65
N VAL A 16 -4.33 11.35 3.22
CA VAL A 16 -3.17 11.42 2.34
C VAL A 16 -3.31 10.36 1.28
N VAL A 17 -2.86 10.66 0.06
CA VAL A 17 -2.72 9.68 -1.00
C VAL A 17 -1.25 9.42 -1.21
N LEU A 18 -0.86 8.14 -1.22
CA LEU A 18 0.47 7.71 -1.62
C LEU A 18 0.34 6.97 -2.94
N ALA A 19 0.88 7.52 -4.00
CA ALA A 19 0.88 6.88 -5.31
C ALA A 19 2.17 6.09 -5.46
N LEU A 20 2.04 4.77 -5.65
CA LEU A 20 3.16 3.87 -5.78
C LEU A 20 3.40 3.54 -7.25
N ALA A 21 4.63 3.69 -7.71
CA ALA A 21 5.00 3.33 -9.07
C ALA A 21 6.26 2.49 -9.02
N GLY A 22 6.31 1.44 -9.85
CA GLY A 22 7.49 0.58 -9.95
C GLY A 22 7.28 -0.75 -9.26
N GLU A 23 8.27 -1.18 -8.49
CA GLU A 23 8.27 -2.51 -7.89
C GLU A 23 8.33 -2.44 -6.37
N LEU A 24 7.39 -3.13 -5.74
CA LEU A 24 7.35 -3.23 -4.29
C LEU A 24 7.84 -4.63 -3.92
N ASP A 25 9.10 -4.72 -3.54
CA ASP A 25 9.77 -5.98 -3.28
C ASP A 25 10.55 -5.90 -1.96
N VAL A 26 11.36 -6.92 -1.70
CA VAL A 26 12.09 -7.00 -0.44
C VAL A 26 13.04 -5.81 -0.27
N PHE A 27 13.51 -5.21 -1.36
CA PHE A 27 14.45 -4.10 -1.28
C PHE A 27 13.75 -2.76 -1.07
N SER A 28 12.55 -2.60 -1.62
CA SER A 28 11.83 -1.33 -1.54
C SER A 28 10.75 -1.31 -0.45
N ALA A 29 10.33 -2.48 0.02
CA ALA A 29 9.30 -2.55 1.06
C ALA A 29 9.64 -1.73 2.31
N PRO A 30 10.91 -1.70 2.78
CA PRO A 30 11.23 -0.89 3.96
C PRO A 30 10.95 0.60 3.77
N GLU A 31 11.15 1.12 2.57
CA GLU A 31 10.86 2.54 2.33
C GLU A 31 9.37 2.85 2.49
N LEU A 32 8.52 1.97 1.95
CA LEU A 32 7.09 2.15 2.11
C LEU A 32 6.68 2.01 3.58
N ALA A 33 7.26 1.01 4.27
CA ALA A 33 6.96 0.81 5.69
C ALA A 33 7.30 2.06 6.50
N GLU A 34 8.41 2.70 6.21
CA GLU A 34 8.82 3.92 6.89
C GLU A 34 7.81 5.04 6.72
N GLN A 35 7.33 5.23 5.50
CA GLN A 35 6.35 6.27 5.24
C GLN A 35 5.01 5.98 5.90
N LEU A 36 4.59 4.72 5.89
CA LEU A 36 3.35 4.33 6.55
C LEU A 36 3.46 4.49 8.07
N ASP A 37 4.62 4.16 8.64
CA ASP A 37 4.85 4.34 10.07
C ASP A 37 4.80 5.82 10.45
N ALA A 38 5.36 6.69 9.61
CA ALA A 38 5.33 8.13 9.88
C ALA A 38 3.91 8.65 9.87
N LEU A 39 3.07 8.19 8.92
CA LEU A 39 1.68 8.60 8.87
C LEU A 39 0.91 8.06 10.07
N ALA A 40 1.24 6.87 10.53
CA ALA A 40 0.62 6.30 11.73
C ALA A 40 0.99 7.13 12.96
N ALA A 41 2.25 7.54 13.07
CA ALA A 41 2.71 8.37 14.18
C ALA A 41 1.99 9.72 14.20
N ASP A 42 1.64 10.25 13.03
CA ASP A 42 0.90 11.50 12.90
C ASP A 42 -0.61 11.30 13.06
N ALA A 43 -1.04 10.06 13.32
CA ALA A 43 -2.46 9.70 13.45
C ALA A 43 -3.27 10.12 12.22
N CYS A 44 -2.69 9.96 11.03
CA CYS A 44 -3.37 10.29 9.79
C CYS A 44 -4.63 9.43 9.66
N PRO A 45 -5.83 10.03 9.56
CA PRO A 45 -7.07 9.25 9.67
C PRO A 45 -7.34 8.36 8.47
N ARG A 46 -6.83 8.72 7.30
CA ARG A 46 -7.07 7.94 6.10
C ARG A 46 -5.86 8.01 5.18
N VAL A 47 -5.37 6.84 4.78
CA VAL A 47 -4.30 6.73 3.78
C VAL A 47 -4.84 5.94 2.62
N LEU A 48 -4.79 6.54 1.43
CA LEU A 48 -5.16 5.86 0.21
C LEU A 48 -3.90 5.53 -0.56
N LEU A 49 -3.70 4.25 -0.85
CA LEU A 49 -2.57 3.78 -1.63
C LEU A 49 -3.05 3.55 -3.05
N ASP A 50 -2.54 4.36 -3.96
CA ASP A 50 -2.86 4.23 -5.39
C ASP A 50 -1.86 3.27 -6.01
N LEU A 51 -2.34 2.09 -6.39
CA LEU A 51 -1.51 1.02 -6.92
C LEU A 51 -1.55 0.93 -8.43
N SER A 52 -2.17 1.91 -9.10
CA SER A 52 -2.41 1.81 -10.54
C SER A 52 -1.13 1.79 -11.36
N ARG A 53 -0.02 2.26 -10.80
CA ARG A 53 1.27 2.26 -11.49
C ARG A 53 2.26 1.29 -10.85
N LEU A 54 1.80 0.45 -9.95
CA LEU A 54 2.64 -0.57 -9.35
C LEU A 54 2.69 -1.77 -10.29
N SER A 55 3.87 -2.07 -10.81
CA SER A 55 4.03 -3.12 -11.81
C SER A 55 4.34 -4.48 -11.22
N PHE A 56 4.77 -4.52 -9.96
CA PHE A 56 5.19 -5.76 -9.33
C PHE A 56 5.07 -5.65 -7.82
N VAL A 57 4.64 -6.74 -7.19
CA VAL A 57 4.67 -6.86 -5.74
C VAL A 57 5.01 -8.30 -5.39
N ASP A 58 5.83 -8.49 -4.36
CA ASP A 58 6.11 -9.82 -3.83
C ASP A 58 5.54 -9.95 -2.42
N SER A 59 5.80 -11.09 -1.78
CA SER A 59 5.26 -11.35 -0.45
C SER A 59 5.77 -10.36 0.59
N SER A 60 6.98 -9.82 0.40
CA SER A 60 7.50 -8.80 1.33
C SER A 60 6.68 -7.54 1.25
N GLY A 61 6.33 -7.12 0.03
CA GLY A 61 5.48 -5.95 -0.15
C GLY A 61 4.07 -6.17 0.39
N VAL A 62 3.50 -7.34 0.11
CA VAL A 62 2.18 -7.67 0.64
C VAL A 62 2.18 -7.63 2.16
N SER A 63 3.24 -8.15 2.80
CA SER A 63 3.35 -8.13 4.26
C SER A 63 3.30 -6.71 4.82
N VAL A 64 3.97 -5.77 4.17
CA VAL A 64 3.94 -4.37 4.62
C VAL A 64 2.52 -3.82 4.53
N LEU A 65 1.82 -4.11 3.43
CA LEU A 65 0.46 -3.61 3.25
C LEU A 65 -0.50 -4.21 4.26
N VAL A 66 -0.39 -5.52 4.48
CA VAL A 66 -1.26 -6.21 5.44
C VAL A 66 -1.04 -5.68 6.85
N LYS A 67 0.21 -5.55 7.25
CA LYS A 67 0.54 -5.06 8.58
C LYS A 67 0.05 -3.63 8.79
N ALA A 68 0.25 -2.78 7.79
CA ALA A 68 -0.16 -1.38 7.88
C ALA A 68 -1.68 -1.25 8.01
N ARG A 69 -2.42 -2.04 7.25
CA ARG A 69 -3.87 -1.99 7.33
C ARG A 69 -4.37 -2.50 8.68
N HIS A 70 -3.77 -3.58 9.15
CA HIS A 70 -4.14 -4.15 10.45
C HIS A 70 -3.93 -3.13 11.56
N GLU A 71 -2.80 -2.44 11.53
CA GLU A 71 -2.49 -1.43 12.52
C GLU A 71 -3.44 -0.24 12.42
N ALA A 72 -3.75 0.19 11.19
CA ALA A 72 -4.68 1.31 11.01
C ALA A 72 -6.05 0.99 11.60
N GLU A 73 -6.57 -0.20 11.29
CA GLU A 73 -7.87 -0.61 11.80
C GLU A 73 -7.89 -0.72 13.33
N ALA A 74 -6.81 -1.23 13.89
CA ALA A 74 -6.71 -1.37 15.35
C ALA A 74 -6.73 0.00 16.05
N ASN A 75 -6.39 1.07 15.33
CA ASN A 75 -6.33 2.42 15.87
C ASN A 75 -7.42 3.33 15.31
N GLY A 76 -8.45 2.76 14.72
CA GLY A 76 -9.59 3.54 14.21
C GLY A 76 -9.27 4.37 12.97
N ARG A 77 -8.22 4.02 12.24
CA ARG A 77 -7.85 4.71 11.01
C ARG A 77 -8.16 3.83 9.81
N ARG A 78 -8.08 4.38 8.62
CA ARG A 78 -8.39 3.64 7.40
C ARG A 78 -7.21 3.61 6.47
N LEU A 79 -6.93 2.44 5.92
CA LEU A 79 -5.97 2.25 4.84
C LEU A 79 -6.73 1.63 3.67
N ILE A 80 -6.72 2.33 2.54
CA ILE A 80 -7.49 1.91 1.35
C ILE A 80 -6.53 1.65 0.21
N LEU A 81 -6.71 0.54 -0.49
CA LEU A 81 -5.93 0.21 -1.68
C LEU A 81 -6.82 0.43 -2.90
N ARG A 82 -6.28 1.10 -3.91
CA ARG A 82 -7.06 1.44 -5.10
C ARG A 82 -6.27 1.19 -6.37
N GLY A 83 -6.96 0.75 -7.41
CA GLY A 83 -6.41 0.70 -8.75
C GLY A 83 -5.37 -0.38 -8.97
N ALA A 84 -5.39 -1.45 -8.20
CA ALA A 84 -4.42 -2.52 -8.36
C ALA A 84 -4.48 -3.09 -9.77
N THR A 85 -3.29 -3.29 -10.36
CA THR A 85 -3.19 -3.92 -11.68
C THR A 85 -3.59 -5.39 -11.57
N GLU A 86 -3.83 -5.99 -12.72
CA GLU A 86 -4.15 -7.42 -12.76
C GLU A 86 -3.05 -8.27 -12.13
N GLN A 87 -1.80 -7.89 -12.37
CA GLN A 87 -0.66 -8.62 -11.79
C GLN A 87 -0.66 -8.55 -10.28
N VAL A 88 -0.95 -7.38 -9.72
CA VAL A 88 -1.02 -7.21 -8.27
C VAL A 88 -2.20 -7.98 -7.71
N HIS A 89 -3.37 -7.92 -8.38
CA HIS A 89 -4.53 -8.71 -7.98
C HIS A 89 -4.20 -10.19 -7.91
N GLN A 90 -3.43 -10.68 -8.87
CA GLN A 90 -3.07 -12.09 -8.93
C GLN A 90 -2.26 -12.50 -7.71
N VAL A 91 -1.30 -11.66 -7.32
CA VAL A 91 -0.47 -11.97 -6.15
C VAL A 91 -1.33 -12.04 -4.89
N PHE A 92 -2.22 -11.07 -4.70
CA PHE A 92 -3.13 -11.10 -3.55
C PHE A 92 -4.04 -12.33 -3.59
N SER A 93 -4.53 -12.70 -4.77
CA SER A 93 -5.40 -13.87 -4.91
C SER A 93 -4.67 -15.16 -4.55
N VAL A 94 -3.44 -15.31 -5.02
CA VAL A 94 -2.63 -16.50 -4.72
C VAL A 94 -2.40 -16.64 -3.22
N LEU A 95 -2.25 -15.51 -2.53
CA LEU A 95 -2.04 -15.51 -1.09
C LEU A 95 -3.34 -15.57 -0.30
N GLY A 96 -4.49 -15.59 -0.98
CA GLY A 96 -5.78 -15.66 -0.31
C GLY A 96 -6.19 -14.36 0.33
N LEU A 97 -5.66 -13.23 -0.11
CA LEU A 97 -5.84 -11.95 0.55
C LEU A 97 -6.66 -10.93 -0.24
N ALA A 98 -7.13 -11.28 -1.42
CA ALA A 98 -7.82 -10.32 -2.28
C ALA A 98 -9.02 -9.68 -1.57
N ASP A 99 -9.88 -10.50 -0.98
CA ASP A 99 -11.08 -10.01 -0.30
C ASP A 99 -10.72 -9.29 0.99
N TRP A 100 -9.72 -9.80 1.68
CA TRP A 100 -9.33 -9.25 2.98
C TRP A 100 -8.83 -7.82 2.85
N LEU A 101 -8.08 -7.53 1.80
CA LEU A 101 -7.53 -6.19 1.62
C LEU A 101 -8.57 -5.19 1.10
N ALA A 102 -9.70 -5.68 0.60
CA ALA A 102 -10.78 -4.82 0.09
C ALA A 102 -10.23 -3.83 -0.94
N ILE A 103 -9.62 -4.38 -1.99
CA ILE A 103 -9.03 -3.57 -3.05
C ILE A 103 -10.14 -2.86 -3.82
N GLU A 104 -10.01 -1.53 -3.94
CA GLU A 104 -10.98 -0.73 -4.68
C GLU A 104 -10.41 -0.38 -6.05
N ASP A 105 -11.23 -0.54 -7.08
CA ASP A 105 -10.85 -0.11 -8.41
C ASP A 105 -11.13 1.37 -8.58
N ALA A 106 -10.24 2.04 -9.31
CA ALA A 106 -10.35 3.49 -9.52
C ALA A 106 -11.54 3.85 -10.40
#